data_7349be85bf1526afae0c0634c1b0396c
#
_entry.id   7349be85bf1526afae0c0634c1b0396c
#
_cell.length_a   1.000
_cell.length_b   1.000
_cell.length_c   1.000
_cell.angle_alpha   90.00
_cell.angle_beta   90.00
_cell.angle_gamma   90.00
#
_symmetry.space_group_name_H-M   'P 1'
#
loop_
_entity.id
_entity.type
_entity.pdbx_description
1 polymer ?
#
loop_
_entity_poly.entity_id
_entity_poly.type
_entity_poly.pdbx_seq_one_letter_code
_entity_poly.pdbx_strand_id
1 'polypeptide(L)' 'MNIKNKIVENIKKELKERNKTISDLCKDMRVNKNFINQLTDRTNISKIKRIADAIGCELSVLFVGV' A
#
# COMPACT_ATOMS: atom_id res chain seq x y z
N MET A 1 -8.16 16.37 4.39
CA MET A 1 -7.01 15.54 4.00
C MET A 1 -7.50 14.17 3.56
N ASN A 2 -7.00 13.66 2.45
CA ASN A 2 -7.44 12.37 1.93
C ASN A 2 -6.49 11.27 2.43
N ILE A 3 -6.96 10.47 3.38
CA ILE A 3 -6.19 9.37 4.00
C ILE A 3 -5.71 8.39 2.95
N LYS A 4 -6.58 8.06 1.99
CA LYS A 4 -6.24 7.17 0.88
C LYS A 4 -4.99 7.64 0.13
N ASN A 5 -4.95 8.92 -0.24
CA ASN A 5 -3.83 9.45 -1.00
C ASN A 5 -2.52 9.36 -0.21
N LYS A 6 -2.59 9.62 1.09
CA LYS A 6 -1.41 9.55 1.94
C LYS A 6 -0.90 8.12 2.08
N ILE A 7 -1.81 7.16 2.25
CA ILE A 7 -1.45 5.75 2.32
C ILE A 7 -0.82 5.29 1.00
N VAL A 8 -1.41 5.67 -0.13
CA VAL A 8 -0.87 5.32 -1.45
C VAL A 8 0.52 5.90 -1.65
N GLU A 9 0.74 7.15 -1.24
CA GLU A 9 2.07 7.76 -1.29
C GLU A 9 3.09 6.98 -0.47
N ASN A 10 2.71 6.57 0.73
CA ASN A 10 3.58 5.80 1.61
C ASN A 10 3.91 4.44 1.00
N ILE A 11 2.92 3.78 0.39
CA ILE A 11 3.11 2.51 -0.31
C ILE A 11 4.13 2.69 -1.44
N LYS A 12 3.96 3.71 -2.27
CA LYS A 12 4.87 3.98 -3.38
C LYS A 12 6.29 4.26 -2.90
N LYS A 13 6.42 5.02 -1.82
CA LYS A 13 7.71 5.34 -1.23
C LYS A 13 8.44 4.08 -0.76
N GLU A 14 7.74 3.22 -0.02
CA GLU A 14 8.33 1.98 0.48
C GLU A 14 8.73 1.04 -0.65
N LEU A 15 7.92 0.95 -1.69
CA LEU A 15 8.25 0.14 -2.86
C LEU A 15 9.47 0.68 -3.57
N LYS A 16 9.56 2.00 -3.74
CA LYS A 16 10.70 2.64 -4.40
C LYS A 16 12.00 2.35 -3.65
N GLU A 17 11.96 2.40 -2.33
CA GLU A 17 13.14 2.09 -1.49
C GLU A 17 13.62 0.66 -1.69
N ARG A 18 12.73 -0.24 -2.15
CA ARG A 18 13.03 -1.65 -2.40
C ARG A 18 13.20 -1.96 -3.88
N ASN A 19 13.27 -0.94 -4.73
CA ASN A 19 13.39 -1.08 -6.20
C ASN A 19 12.23 -1.89 -6.78
N LYS A 20 11.02 -1.69 -6.25
CA LYS A 20 9.80 -2.36 -6.71
C LYS A 20 8.78 -1.36 -7.20
N THR A 21 7.83 -1.85 -8.00
CA THR A 21 6.72 -1.05 -8.53
C THR A 21 5.40 -1.53 -7.94
N ILE A 22 4.34 -0.74 -8.15
CA ILE A 22 2.98 -1.15 -7.78
C ILE A 22 2.61 -2.46 -8.50
N SER A 23 3.03 -2.60 -9.76
CA SER A 23 2.80 -3.83 -10.53
C SER A 23 3.42 -5.04 -9.85
N ASP A 24 4.67 -4.91 -9.37
CA ASP A 24 5.35 -5.98 -8.67
C ASP A 24 4.60 -6.37 -7.39
N LEU A 25 4.14 -5.37 -6.64
CA LEU A 25 3.37 -5.61 -5.43
C LEU A 25 2.08 -6.37 -5.72
N CYS A 26 1.35 -5.95 -6.73
CA CYS A 26 0.10 -6.60 -7.10
C CYS A 26 0.32 -8.05 -7.56
N LYS A 27 1.41 -8.31 -8.27
CA LYS A 27 1.80 -9.67 -8.64
C LYS A 27 2.05 -10.52 -7.42
N ASP A 28 2.81 -10.01 -6.45
CA ASP A 28 3.14 -10.72 -5.23
C ASP A 28 1.89 -11.04 -4.42
N MET A 29 0.92 -10.13 -4.42
CA MET A 29 -0.35 -10.31 -3.72
C MET A 29 -1.37 -11.12 -4.53
N ARG A 30 -1.09 -11.40 -5.80
CA ARG A 30 -2.01 -12.08 -6.73
C ARG A 30 -3.33 -11.32 -6.88
N VAL A 31 -3.24 -10.02 -6.99
CA VAL A 31 -4.40 -9.14 -7.17
C VAL A 31 -4.27 -8.35 -8.46
N ASN A 32 -5.39 -7.75 -8.90
CA ASN A 32 -5.41 -6.88 -10.06
C ASN A 32 -4.56 -5.64 -9.77
N LYS A 33 -3.85 -5.12 -10.79
CA LYS A 33 -3.01 -3.94 -10.62
C LYS A 33 -3.79 -2.68 -10.25
N ASN A 34 -5.12 -2.69 -10.37
CA ASN A 34 -5.97 -1.60 -9.91
C ASN A 34 -6.28 -1.69 -8.41
N PHE A 35 -5.83 -2.75 -7.75
CA PHE A 35 -6.10 -2.99 -6.33
C PHE A 35 -5.75 -1.79 -5.45
N ILE A 36 -4.58 -1.19 -5.68
CA ILE A 36 -4.13 -0.05 -4.89
C ILE A 36 -4.99 1.19 -5.18
N ASN A 37 -5.40 1.38 -6.43
CA ASN A 37 -6.24 2.51 -6.82
C ASN A 37 -7.67 2.36 -6.30
N GLN A 38 -8.07 1.17 -5.92
CA GLN A 38 -9.40 0.90 -5.37
C GLN A 38 -9.48 1.13 -3.86
N LEU A 39 -8.37 1.46 -3.22
CA LEU A 39 -8.38 1.82 -1.80
C LEU A 39 -9.23 3.06 -1.59
N THR A 40 -9.97 3.09 -0.50
CA THR A 40 -10.81 4.23 -0.12
C THR A 40 -10.52 4.61 1.33
N ASP A 41 -11.05 5.74 1.77
CA ASP A 41 -10.91 6.18 3.16
C ASP A 41 -11.56 5.21 4.14
N ARG A 42 -12.43 4.33 3.63
CA ARG A 42 -13.11 3.31 4.42
C ARG A 42 -12.46 1.93 4.27
N THR A 43 -11.28 1.87 3.66
CA THR A 43 -10.60 0.60 3.46
C THR A 43 -10.27 -0.02 4.82
N ASN A 44 -10.54 -1.32 4.93
CA ASN A 44 -10.31 -2.09 6.14
C ASN A 44 -8.80 -2.14 6.46
N ILE A 45 -8.46 -1.98 7.73
CA ILE A 45 -7.07 -2.07 8.20
C ILE A 45 -6.44 -3.42 7.84
N SER A 46 -7.23 -4.50 7.88
CA SER A 46 -6.73 -5.83 7.49
C SER A 46 -6.19 -5.84 6.06
N LYS A 47 -6.85 -5.13 5.16
CA LYS A 47 -6.42 -5.03 3.76
C LYS A 47 -5.09 -4.29 3.66
N ILE A 48 -4.96 -3.19 4.41
CA ILE A 48 -3.73 -2.40 4.43
C ILE A 48 -2.60 -3.20 5.06
N LYS A 49 -2.90 -4.00 6.09
CA LYS A 49 -1.91 -4.88 6.71
C LYS A 49 -1.38 -5.91 5.71
N ARG A 50 -2.24 -6.48 4.88
CA ARG A 50 -1.82 -7.41 3.82
C ARG A 50 -0.85 -6.73 2.86
N ILE A 51 -1.10 -5.47 2.53
CA ILE A 51 -0.21 -4.70 1.67
C ILE A 51 1.14 -4.50 2.36
N ALA A 52 1.14 -4.12 3.63
CA ALA A 52 2.38 -3.94 4.40
C ALA A 52 3.18 -5.24 4.48
N ASP A 53 2.51 -6.35 4.73
CA ASP A 53 3.17 -7.66 4.79
C ASP A 53 3.79 -8.03 3.45
N ALA A 54 3.10 -7.75 2.36
CA ALA A 54 3.61 -8.03 1.01
C ALA A 54 4.81 -7.15 0.66
N ILE A 55 4.82 -5.92 1.13
CA ILE A 55 5.97 -5.00 0.94
C ILE A 55 7.13 -5.42 1.82
N GLY A 56 6.83 -5.97 3.00
CA GLY A 56 7.85 -6.33 3.99
C GLY A 56 8.13 -5.20 4.97
N CYS A 57 7.15 -4.33 5.23
CA CYS A 57 7.27 -3.25 6.21
C CYS A 57 6.19 -3.37 7.28
N GLU A 58 6.33 -2.60 8.36
CA GLU A 58 5.32 -2.56 9.40
C GLU A 58 4.10 -1.76 8.95
N LEU A 59 2.93 -2.13 9.46
CA LEU A 59 1.68 -1.44 9.15
C LEU A 59 1.76 0.06 9.47
N SER A 60 2.39 0.41 10.59
CA SER A 60 2.52 1.81 11.02
C SER A 60 3.23 2.69 9.98
N VAL A 61 4.14 2.10 9.21
CA VAL A 61 4.89 2.83 8.17
C VAL A 61 3.94 3.38 7.11
N LEU A 62 2.88 2.66 6.79
CA LEU A 62 1.91 3.08 5.77
C LEU A 62 1.00 4.21 6.28
N PHE A 63 0.95 4.43 7.59
CA PHE A 63 0.14 5.49 8.19
C PHE A 63 0.93 6.74 8.57
N VAL A 64 2.20 6.82 8.18
CA VAL A 64 3.02 8.01 8.45
C VAL A 64 2.39 9.22 7.77
N GLY A 65 2.16 10.27 8.56
CA GLY A 65 1.57 11.51 8.06
C GLY A 65 0.06 11.49 7.87
N VAL A 66 -0.57 10.39 8.27
CA VAL A 66 -2.04 10.27 8.20
C VAL A 66 -2.69 10.89 9.43
#